data_337481cf703303be9a9100b2edf3a40f
#
_entry.id   337481cf703303be9a9100b2edf3a40f
#
_cell.length_a   1.000
_cell.length_b   1.000
_cell.length_c   1.000
_cell.angle_alpha   90.00
_cell.angle_beta   90.00
_cell.angle_gamma   90.00
#
_symmetry.space_group_name_H-M   'P 1'
#
loop_
_entity.id
_entity.type
_entity.pdbx_description
1 polymer ?
#
loop_
_entity_poly.entity_id
_entity_poly.type
_entity_poly.pdbx_seq_one_letter_code
_entity_poly.pdbx_strand_id
1 'polypeptide(L)'
;TAENLEVQNAYNQIFVDMVRATGGNNAKRHLILQTYVCNPWFGIENGDFIIPKDAEGNGNNYMSVEFHYYQPWSYAGDCTYDYWGDAYKDAGKIPAENEKTMTDFFDKAVNTWSNKGLGIVIGEWGVTDHYKSNSEKVHENMTYYCKFLTTEARKRGFSTFVWDNNHFGNGSEKYGIFDRFKSM
;
A
#
# COMPACT_ATOMS: atom_id res chain seq x y z
N THR A 1 -11.04 15.31 8.24
CA THR A 1 -10.86 16.72 8.66
C THR A 1 -9.41 16.97 9.07
N ALA A 2 -8.97 18.25 9.12
CA ALA A 2 -7.64 18.61 9.62
C ALA A 2 -7.41 18.11 11.05
N GLU A 3 -8.43 18.21 11.90
CA GLU A 3 -8.40 17.66 13.26
C GLU A 3 -8.09 16.16 13.30
N ASN A 4 -8.68 15.36 12.41
CA ASN A 4 -8.39 13.92 12.35
C ASN A 4 -6.93 13.63 11.96
N LEU A 5 -6.35 14.44 11.09
CA LEU A 5 -4.94 14.33 10.68
C LEU A 5 -4.00 14.71 11.84
N GLU A 6 -4.33 15.77 12.58
CA GLU A 6 -3.59 16.17 13.78
C GLU A 6 -3.62 15.06 14.84
N VAL A 7 -4.79 14.46 15.07
CA VAL A 7 -4.96 13.35 16.02
C VAL A 7 -4.14 12.13 15.58
N GLN A 8 -4.17 11.77 14.30
CA GLN A 8 -3.36 10.64 13.78
C GLN A 8 -1.86 10.88 13.98
N ASN A 9 -1.38 12.08 13.66
CA ASN A 9 0.02 12.45 13.86
C ASN A 9 0.41 12.44 15.34
N ALA A 10 -0.49 12.90 16.23
CA ALA A 10 -0.27 12.84 17.68
C ALA A 10 -0.18 11.39 18.17
N TYR A 11 -1.05 10.48 17.68
CA TYR A 11 -0.97 9.06 18.02
C TYR A 11 0.33 8.42 17.53
N ASN A 12 0.77 8.74 16.33
CA ASN A 12 2.05 8.25 15.81
C ASN A 12 3.22 8.70 16.71
N GLN A 13 3.24 9.94 17.15
CA GLN A 13 4.28 10.44 18.06
C GLN A 13 4.20 9.75 19.44
N ILE A 14 3.00 9.66 20.04
CA ILE A 14 2.81 9.00 21.34
C ILE A 14 3.24 7.52 21.25
N PHE A 15 2.91 6.83 20.16
CA PHE A 15 3.32 5.43 19.96
C PHE A 15 4.86 5.30 19.97
N VAL A 16 5.56 6.15 19.24
CA VAL A 16 7.04 6.16 19.23
C VAL A 16 7.57 6.41 20.64
N ASP A 17 7.11 7.46 21.32
CA ASP A 17 7.57 7.84 22.63
C ASP A 17 7.35 6.71 23.66
N MET A 18 6.16 6.14 23.67
CA MET A 18 5.81 5.06 24.62
C MET A 18 6.65 3.80 24.39
N VAL A 19 6.86 3.39 23.13
CA VAL A 19 7.69 2.21 22.86
C VAL A 19 9.13 2.48 23.27
N ARG A 20 9.70 3.64 22.96
CA ARG A 20 11.08 4.01 23.31
C ARG A 20 11.26 4.09 24.82
N ALA A 21 10.30 4.61 25.55
CA ALA A 21 10.33 4.71 27.01
C ALA A 21 10.43 3.35 27.72
N THR A 22 10.01 2.26 27.10
CA THR A 22 10.16 0.92 27.68
C THR A 22 11.63 0.43 27.70
N GLY A 23 12.52 1.04 26.94
CA GLY A 23 13.95 0.74 26.93
C GLY A 23 14.30 -0.64 26.39
N GLY A 24 15.48 -1.14 26.75
CA GLY A 24 15.99 -2.42 26.27
C GLY A 24 15.99 -2.52 24.74
N ASN A 25 15.52 -3.64 24.18
CA ASN A 25 15.43 -3.82 22.73
C ASN A 25 14.46 -2.85 22.03
N ASN A 26 13.54 -2.24 22.78
CA ASN A 26 12.60 -1.28 22.22
C ASN A 26 13.23 0.09 21.94
N ALA A 27 14.38 0.37 22.50
CA ALA A 27 15.14 1.58 22.17
C ALA A 27 15.45 1.70 20.67
N LYS A 28 15.62 0.56 19.98
CA LYS A 28 15.93 0.46 18.54
C LYS A 28 14.98 -0.48 17.78
N ARG A 29 13.82 -0.85 18.36
CA ARG A 29 12.83 -1.64 17.65
C ARG A 29 12.35 -0.86 16.43
N HIS A 30 12.28 -1.52 15.27
CA HIS A 30 11.70 -0.90 14.08
C HIS A 30 10.20 -0.70 14.28
N LEU A 31 9.70 0.51 14.03
CA LEU A 31 8.30 0.89 14.19
C LEU A 31 7.69 1.20 12.83
N ILE A 32 6.49 0.72 12.61
CA ILE A 32 5.72 0.98 11.39
C ILE A 32 4.57 1.94 11.76
N LEU A 33 4.50 3.06 11.07
CA LEU A 33 3.61 4.18 11.34
C LEU A 33 2.67 4.34 10.15
N GLN A 34 1.37 4.45 10.42
CA GLN A 34 0.37 4.55 9.36
C GLN A 34 0.08 5.99 8.95
N THR A 35 -0.14 6.18 7.65
CA THR A 35 -0.83 7.37 7.14
C THR A 35 -2.28 7.39 7.61
N TYR A 36 -2.94 8.55 7.58
CA TYR A 36 -4.34 8.64 7.97
C TYR A 36 -5.22 7.72 7.12
N VAL A 37 -6.01 6.88 7.78
CA VAL A 37 -6.86 5.82 7.19
C VAL A 37 -6.10 4.91 6.20
N CYS A 38 -4.80 4.72 6.42
CA CYS A 38 -3.91 3.94 5.52
C CYS A 38 -3.91 4.46 4.07
N ASN A 39 -4.40 5.68 3.84
CA ASN A 39 -4.51 6.24 2.51
C ASN A 39 -3.15 6.78 2.03
N PRO A 40 -2.69 6.34 0.84
CA PRO A 40 -1.37 6.72 0.36
C PRO A 40 -1.22 8.21 0.03
N TRP A 41 -2.32 8.90 -0.30
CA TRP A 41 -2.29 10.31 -0.71
C TRP A 41 -2.15 11.28 0.45
N PHE A 42 -2.66 10.93 1.63
CA PHE A 42 -2.63 11.82 2.81
C PHE A 42 -1.24 12.07 3.35
N GLY A 43 -0.23 11.61 3.04
CA GLY A 43 1.11 11.99 3.50
C GLY A 43 1.97 12.58 2.40
N ILE A 44 1.60 12.32 1.15
CA ILE A 44 2.40 12.70 -0.01
C ILE A 44 1.92 14.01 -0.62
N GLU A 45 0.62 14.12 -0.92
CA GLU A 45 0.11 15.27 -1.67
C GLU A 45 -0.12 16.50 -0.77
N ASN A 46 -0.59 16.27 0.45
CA ASN A 46 -0.95 17.35 1.35
C ASN A 46 0.11 17.63 2.43
N GLY A 47 1.13 16.75 2.57
CA GLY A 47 2.11 16.86 3.65
C GLY A 47 1.53 16.56 5.04
N ASP A 48 0.39 15.86 5.09
CA ASP A 48 -0.38 15.64 6.32
C ASP A 48 0.25 14.60 7.25
N PHE A 49 1.17 13.77 6.76
CA PHE A 49 1.93 12.85 7.59
C PHE A 49 3.17 13.54 8.14
N ILE A 50 3.15 13.82 9.42
CA ILE A 50 4.30 14.36 10.15
C ILE A 50 5.15 13.20 10.63
N ILE A 51 6.42 13.18 10.21
CA ILE A 51 7.38 12.18 10.68
C ILE A 51 7.60 12.36 12.17
N PRO A 52 7.27 11.37 13.02
CA PRO A 52 7.51 11.48 14.45
C PRO A 52 8.99 11.65 14.76
N LYS A 53 9.29 12.36 15.82
CA LYS A 53 10.64 12.46 16.36
C LYS A 53 10.95 11.19 17.12
N ASP A 54 12.01 10.47 16.73
CA ASP A 54 12.49 9.29 17.46
C ASP A 54 13.44 9.71 18.60
N ALA A 55 13.81 8.77 19.46
CA ALA A 55 14.78 8.97 20.53
C ALA A 55 16.12 9.50 19.99
N GLU A 56 16.84 10.22 20.85
CA GLU A 56 18.12 10.83 20.51
C GLU A 56 19.11 9.78 19.94
N GLY A 57 19.71 10.11 18.81
CA GLY A 57 20.67 9.27 18.11
C GLY A 57 20.04 8.24 17.16
N ASN A 58 18.73 8.02 17.16
CA ASN A 58 18.07 7.10 16.24
C ASN A 58 17.85 7.71 14.84
N GLY A 59 17.59 9.02 14.76
CA GLY A 59 17.12 9.63 13.52
C GLY A 59 15.83 8.95 13.04
N ASN A 60 15.72 8.71 11.73
CA ASN A 60 14.58 8.00 11.13
C ASN A 60 14.87 6.52 10.82
N ASN A 61 16.05 6.01 11.21
CA ASN A 61 16.56 4.69 10.78
C ASN A 61 15.74 3.50 11.31
N TYR A 62 14.93 3.70 12.34
CA TYR A 62 14.14 2.64 12.96
C TYR A 62 12.64 2.86 12.80
N MET A 63 12.25 3.57 11.74
CA MET A 63 10.85 3.82 11.42
C MET A 63 10.57 3.56 9.95
N SER A 64 9.36 3.12 9.67
CA SER A 64 8.77 3.04 8.32
C SER A 64 7.41 3.70 8.31
N VAL A 65 7.03 4.26 7.17
CA VAL A 65 5.66 4.69 6.90
C VAL A 65 4.93 3.57 6.17
N GLU A 66 3.69 3.37 6.54
CA GLU A 66 2.81 2.35 5.97
C GLU A 66 1.57 2.99 5.33
N PHE A 67 1.16 2.46 4.19
CA PHE A 67 -0.09 2.77 3.52
C PHE A 67 -0.62 1.53 2.77
N HIS A 68 -1.91 1.54 2.41
CA HIS A 68 -2.52 0.53 1.55
C HIS A 68 -2.58 1.03 0.11
N TYR A 69 -2.40 0.14 -0.87
CA TYR A 69 -2.38 0.51 -2.28
C TYR A 69 -3.30 -0.37 -3.12
N TYR A 70 -4.47 0.16 -3.46
CA TYR A 70 -5.47 -0.50 -4.31
C TYR A 70 -5.82 0.35 -5.54
N GLN A 71 -4.83 1.09 -6.06
CA GLN A 71 -5.06 2.00 -7.18
C GLN A 71 -4.79 1.34 -8.54
N PRO A 72 -5.64 1.58 -9.54
CA PRO A 72 -6.92 2.27 -9.41
C PRO A 72 -8.00 1.36 -8.79
N TRP A 73 -8.82 1.91 -7.90
CA TRP A 73 -9.90 1.15 -7.24
C TRP A 73 -10.86 0.51 -8.24
N SER A 74 -11.16 1.22 -9.33
CA SER A 74 -12.02 0.75 -10.43
C SER A 74 -11.54 -0.52 -11.12
N TYR A 75 -10.27 -0.91 -10.92
CA TYR A 75 -9.70 -2.18 -11.37
C TYR A 75 -9.40 -3.11 -10.18
N ALA A 76 -8.67 -2.62 -9.19
CA ALA A 76 -8.16 -3.45 -8.11
C ALA A 76 -9.23 -3.80 -7.05
N GLY A 77 -10.31 -2.98 -6.92
CA GLY A 77 -11.30 -3.11 -5.86
C GLY A 77 -12.71 -3.51 -6.31
N ASP A 78 -13.24 -2.92 -7.38
CA ASP A 78 -14.66 -3.05 -7.74
C ASP A 78 -14.97 -3.69 -9.11
N CYS A 79 -13.94 -4.05 -9.89
CA CYS A 79 -14.09 -4.66 -11.22
C CYS A 79 -14.90 -3.80 -12.21
N THR A 80 -14.83 -2.47 -12.15
CA THR A 80 -15.39 -1.60 -13.20
C THR A 80 -14.70 -1.82 -14.53
N TYR A 81 -13.37 -2.07 -14.49
CA TYR A 81 -12.53 -2.43 -15.63
C TYR A 81 -11.99 -3.84 -15.48
N ASP A 82 -12.01 -4.61 -16.56
CA ASP A 82 -11.45 -5.97 -16.60
C ASP A 82 -9.93 -5.98 -16.88
N TYR A 83 -9.40 -4.87 -17.37
CA TYR A 83 -7.99 -4.71 -17.73
C TYR A 83 -7.38 -3.47 -17.10
N TRP A 84 -6.09 -3.54 -16.82
CA TRP A 84 -5.27 -2.43 -16.37
C TRP A 84 -3.96 -2.37 -17.16
N GLY A 85 -3.49 -1.14 -17.37
CA GLY A 85 -2.19 -0.86 -17.97
C GLY A 85 -2.22 -0.68 -19.49
N ASP A 86 -1.33 0.16 -19.98
CA ASP A 86 -1.22 0.48 -21.41
C ASP A 86 -0.90 -0.75 -22.28
N ALA A 87 -0.26 -1.76 -21.69
CA ALA A 87 0.01 -3.03 -22.36
C ALA A 87 -1.27 -3.80 -22.74
N TYR A 88 -2.41 -3.47 -22.14
CA TYR A 88 -3.69 -4.16 -22.35
C TYR A 88 -4.79 -3.28 -22.96
N LYS A 89 -4.46 -2.06 -23.40
CA LYS A 89 -5.42 -1.11 -24.01
C LYS A 89 -6.20 -1.67 -25.20
N ASP A 90 -5.58 -2.61 -25.95
CA ASP A 90 -6.20 -3.25 -27.11
C ASP A 90 -7.04 -4.49 -26.72
N ALA A 91 -6.99 -4.92 -25.45
CA ALA A 91 -7.78 -6.03 -24.95
C ALA A 91 -9.19 -5.59 -24.50
N GLY A 92 -9.34 -4.35 -24.09
CA GLY A 92 -10.61 -3.77 -23.63
C GLY A 92 -10.42 -2.39 -23.02
N LYS A 93 -11.46 -1.91 -22.32
CA LYS A 93 -11.37 -0.64 -21.62
C LYS A 93 -10.45 -0.75 -20.41
N ILE A 94 -9.60 0.24 -20.24
CA ILE A 94 -8.68 0.39 -19.10
C ILE A 94 -8.97 1.70 -18.37
N PRO A 95 -8.67 1.82 -17.04
CA PRO A 95 -8.71 3.09 -16.34
C PRO A 95 -7.63 4.05 -16.85
N ALA A 96 -7.75 5.32 -16.52
CA ALA A 96 -6.75 6.35 -16.87
C ALA A 96 -5.44 6.16 -16.09
N GLU A 97 -5.54 5.63 -14.86
CA GLU A 97 -4.38 5.34 -14.01
C GLU A 97 -3.71 4.05 -14.50
N ASN A 98 -2.55 4.21 -15.07
CA ASN A 98 -1.75 3.18 -15.71
C ASN A 98 -0.41 2.93 -14.98
N GLU A 99 0.51 2.23 -15.65
CA GLU A 99 1.85 1.94 -15.14
C GLU A 99 2.61 3.20 -14.73
N LYS A 100 2.49 4.27 -15.53
CA LYS A 100 3.15 5.54 -15.23
C LYS A 100 2.59 6.19 -13.99
N THR A 101 1.29 6.16 -13.80
CA THR A 101 0.64 6.71 -12.60
C THR A 101 1.15 6.01 -11.33
N MET A 102 1.29 4.67 -11.37
CA MET A 102 1.82 3.91 -10.25
C MET A 102 3.29 4.24 -9.97
N THR A 103 4.12 4.29 -11.00
CA THR A 103 5.55 4.61 -10.83
C THR A 103 5.77 6.03 -10.34
N ASP A 104 5.03 7.01 -10.88
CA ASP A 104 5.09 8.40 -10.45
C ASP A 104 4.71 8.54 -8.96
N PHE A 105 3.68 7.80 -8.52
CA PHE A 105 3.29 7.77 -7.12
C PHE A 105 4.40 7.17 -6.23
N PHE A 106 4.99 6.05 -6.63
CA PHE A 106 6.08 5.42 -5.87
C PHE A 106 7.32 6.33 -5.81
N ASP A 107 7.63 7.05 -6.87
CA ASP A 107 8.72 8.02 -6.89
C ASP A 107 8.44 9.21 -5.96
N LYS A 108 7.19 9.69 -5.90
CA LYS A 108 6.77 10.69 -4.91
C LYS A 108 6.95 10.16 -3.48
N ALA A 109 6.59 8.91 -3.21
CA ALA A 109 6.76 8.28 -1.90
C ALA A 109 8.26 8.20 -1.50
N VAL A 110 9.14 7.82 -2.43
CA VAL A 110 10.60 7.86 -2.20
C VAL A 110 11.04 9.27 -1.83
N ASN A 111 10.64 10.28 -2.60
CA ASN A 111 11.04 11.68 -2.37
C ASN A 111 10.50 12.23 -1.05
N THR A 112 9.28 11.80 -0.67
CA THR A 112 8.63 12.30 0.54
C THR A 112 9.18 11.66 1.81
N TRP A 113 9.51 10.35 1.78
CA TRP A 113 9.84 9.56 2.96
C TRP A 113 11.20 8.88 2.91
N SER A 114 11.51 8.07 1.88
CA SER A 114 12.76 7.32 1.83
C SER A 114 13.98 8.21 1.82
N ASN A 115 13.94 9.33 1.09
CA ASN A 115 15.03 10.31 1.07
C ASN A 115 15.24 11.04 2.41
N LYS A 116 14.31 10.86 3.34
CA LYS A 116 14.42 11.34 4.73
C LYS A 116 14.81 10.22 5.71
N GLY A 117 15.12 9.03 5.21
CA GLY A 117 15.58 7.89 6.01
C GLY A 117 14.48 6.98 6.54
N LEU A 118 13.20 7.15 6.15
CA LEU A 118 12.16 6.19 6.52
C LEU A 118 12.11 5.02 5.54
N GLY A 119 11.84 3.82 6.07
CA GLY A 119 11.38 2.72 5.23
C GLY A 119 9.96 2.97 4.71
N ILE A 120 9.57 2.26 3.64
CA ILE A 120 8.22 2.30 3.10
C ILE A 120 7.64 0.88 3.09
N VAL A 121 6.41 0.78 3.60
CA VAL A 121 5.64 -0.47 3.65
C VAL A 121 4.32 -0.25 2.94
N ILE A 122 4.06 -1.05 1.91
CA ILE A 122 2.70 -1.21 1.37
C ILE A 122 2.07 -2.35 2.18
N GLY A 123 1.33 -1.98 3.24
CA GLY A 123 0.80 -2.92 4.24
C GLY A 123 -0.32 -3.78 3.71
N GLU A 124 -1.06 -3.26 2.72
CA GLU A 124 -2.03 -4.03 1.95
C GLU A 124 -2.00 -3.63 0.47
N TRP A 125 -2.12 -4.62 -0.39
CA TRP A 125 -2.38 -4.46 -1.81
C TRP A 125 -3.01 -5.74 -2.36
N GLY A 126 -3.75 -5.63 -3.46
CA GLY A 126 -4.35 -6.80 -4.10
C GLY A 126 -5.12 -6.41 -5.35
N VAL A 127 -5.60 -7.42 -6.05
CA VAL A 127 -6.58 -7.31 -7.14
C VAL A 127 -7.74 -8.19 -6.78
N THR A 128 -8.96 -7.61 -6.77
CA THR A 128 -10.18 -8.37 -6.54
C THR A 128 -10.42 -9.38 -7.66
N ASP A 129 -11.08 -10.48 -7.36
CA ASP A 129 -11.46 -11.47 -8.37
C ASP A 129 -12.37 -10.85 -9.45
N HIS A 130 -11.94 -10.92 -10.71
CA HIS A 130 -12.69 -10.40 -11.87
C HIS A 130 -13.73 -11.42 -12.36
N TYR A 131 -14.60 -11.84 -11.47
CA TYR A 131 -15.56 -12.91 -11.68
C TYR A 131 -16.54 -12.73 -12.84
N LYS A 132 -16.76 -11.48 -13.31
CA LYS A 132 -17.65 -11.17 -14.45
C LYS A 132 -17.02 -11.54 -15.77
N SER A 133 -15.72 -11.60 -15.82
CA SER A 133 -14.93 -11.83 -17.02
C SER A 133 -13.84 -12.89 -16.73
N ASN A 134 -14.30 -14.13 -16.55
CA ASN A 134 -13.41 -15.26 -16.25
C ASN A 134 -12.71 -15.76 -17.52
N SER A 135 -11.90 -14.91 -18.16
CA SER A 135 -11.11 -15.27 -19.31
C SER A 135 -9.62 -15.40 -18.94
N GLU A 136 -8.90 -16.28 -19.66
CA GLU A 136 -7.46 -16.42 -19.51
C GLU A 136 -6.74 -15.07 -19.58
N LYS A 137 -7.14 -14.21 -20.52
CA LYS A 137 -6.54 -12.89 -20.73
C LYS A 137 -6.77 -11.92 -19.55
N VAL A 138 -7.90 -12.04 -18.87
CA VAL A 138 -8.16 -11.26 -17.63
C VAL A 138 -7.24 -11.74 -16.51
N HIS A 139 -7.06 -13.07 -16.34
CA HIS A 139 -6.14 -13.62 -15.34
C HIS A 139 -4.67 -13.27 -15.64
N GLU A 140 -4.28 -13.26 -16.93
CA GLU A 140 -2.96 -12.76 -17.33
C GLU A 140 -2.77 -11.29 -16.92
N ASN A 141 -3.80 -10.46 -17.10
CA ASN A 141 -3.74 -9.06 -16.72
C ASN A 141 -3.67 -8.87 -15.19
N MET A 142 -4.43 -9.63 -14.41
CA MET A 142 -4.31 -9.63 -12.95
C MET A 142 -2.88 -9.98 -12.52
N THR A 143 -2.30 -11.02 -13.13
CA THR A 143 -0.91 -11.41 -12.89
C THR A 143 0.07 -10.31 -13.29
N TYR A 144 -0.18 -9.63 -14.41
CA TYR A 144 0.61 -8.50 -14.86
C TYR A 144 0.61 -7.36 -13.85
N TYR A 145 -0.57 -6.95 -13.34
CA TYR A 145 -0.69 -5.91 -12.33
C TYR A 145 0.09 -6.26 -11.06
N CYS A 146 -0.12 -7.47 -10.51
CA CYS A 146 0.57 -7.94 -9.32
C CYS A 146 2.10 -7.94 -9.50
N LYS A 147 2.56 -8.43 -10.65
CA LYS A 147 3.99 -8.46 -10.98
C LYS A 147 4.56 -7.06 -11.16
N PHE A 148 3.83 -6.16 -11.80
CA PHE A 148 4.26 -4.78 -12.02
C PHE A 148 4.39 -4.05 -10.69
N LEU A 149 3.34 -4.05 -9.86
CA LEU A 149 3.34 -3.43 -8.54
C LEU A 149 4.52 -3.92 -7.68
N THR A 150 4.65 -5.23 -7.51
CA THR A 150 5.69 -5.79 -6.64
C THR A 150 7.09 -5.55 -7.17
N THR A 151 7.27 -5.55 -8.49
CA THR A 151 8.55 -5.25 -9.11
C THR A 151 8.95 -3.80 -8.90
N GLU A 152 8.03 -2.85 -9.15
CA GLU A 152 8.30 -1.43 -9.01
C GLU A 152 8.47 -1.00 -7.54
N ALA A 153 7.69 -1.59 -6.63
CA ALA A 153 7.87 -1.41 -5.19
C ALA A 153 9.26 -1.90 -4.73
N ARG A 154 9.65 -3.12 -5.14
CA ARG A 154 10.95 -3.71 -4.79
C ARG A 154 12.13 -2.91 -5.33
N LYS A 155 12.05 -2.40 -6.56
CA LYS A 155 13.11 -1.54 -7.15
C LYS A 155 13.39 -0.31 -6.29
N ARG A 156 12.39 0.18 -5.55
CA ARG A 156 12.46 1.35 -4.66
C ARG A 156 12.69 1.01 -3.20
N GLY A 157 12.92 -0.28 -2.89
CA GLY A 157 13.17 -0.75 -1.52
C GLY A 157 11.93 -0.84 -0.64
N PHE A 158 10.72 -0.86 -1.21
CA PHE A 158 9.49 -1.02 -0.45
C PHE A 158 9.28 -2.47 -0.05
N SER A 159 8.80 -2.70 1.16
CA SER A 159 8.21 -3.96 1.58
C SER A 159 6.73 -4.00 1.24
N THR A 160 6.23 -5.15 0.77
CA THR A 160 4.82 -5.26 0.35
C THR A 160 4.16 -6.49 0.95
N PHE A 161 2.89 -6.36 1.36
CA PHE A 161 2.08 -7.43 1.91
C PHE A 161 0.78 -7.55 1.11
N VAL A 162 0.58 -8.72 0.48
CA VAL A 162 -0.64 -8.99 -0.26
C VAL A 162 -1.81 -9.21 0.71
N TRP A 163 -2.96 -8.61 0.40
CA TRP A 163 -4.17 -8.79 1.18
C TRP A 163 -4.93 -10.04 0.73
N ASP A 164 -5.26 -10.89 1.68
CA ASP A 164 -6.12 -12.07 1.51
C ASP A 164 -7.19 -12.05 2.60
N ASN A 165 -8.43 -11.72 2.23
CA ASN A 165 -9.56 -11.68 3.15
C ASN A 165 -10.40 -12.97 3.15
N ASN A 166 -9.97 -14.01 2.45
CA ASN A 166 -10.71 -15.28 2.31
C ASN A 166 -12.11 -15.12 1.68
N HIS A 167 -12.38 -14.02 0.95
CA HIS A 167 -13.61 -13.82 0.24
C HIS A 167 -13.43 -14.12 -1.25
N PHE A 168 -14.29 -14.99 -1.76
CA PHE A 168 -14.28 -15.47 -3.14
C PHE A 168 -15.61 -15.17 -3.84
N GLY A 169 -15.62 -15.26 -5.17
CA GLY A 169 -16.81 -15.20 -5.99
C GLY A 169 -17.26 -13.77 -6.30
N ASN A 170 -18.58 -13.57 -6.39
CA ASN A 170 -19.17 -12.35 -6.92
C ASN A 170 -19.07 -11.16 -5.98
N GLY A 171 -18.83 -9.96 -6.51
CA GLY A 171 -18.83 -8.68 -5.79
C GLY A 171 -17.47 -8.00 -5.78
N SER A 172 -17.42 -6.81 -5.18
CA SER A 172 -16.18 -6.10 -4.93
C SER A 172 -15.41 -6.72 -3.75
N GLU A 173 -14.13 -6.36 -3.63
CA GLU A 173 -13.29 -6.75 -2.48
C GLU A 173 -13.19 -8.27 -2.26
N LYS A 174 -13.12 -9.03 -3.36
CA LYS A 174 -12.92 -10.48 -3.33
C LYS A 174 -11.44 -10.80 -3.49
N TYR A 175 -10.69 -10.72 -2.41
CA TYR A 175 -9.25 -10.90 -2.37
C TYR A 175 -8.84 -12.28 -1.85
N GLY A 176 -9.72 -13.27 -1.86
CA GLY A 176 -9.39 -14.62 -1.42
C GLY A 176 -8.33 -15.27 -2.30
N ILE A 177 -7.19 -15.62 -1.72
CA ILE A 177 -6.09 -16.33 -2.36
C ILE A 177 -6.07 -17.79 -1.88
N PHE A 178 -6.23 -17.99 -0.58
CA PHE A 178 -6.25 -19.31 0.05
C PHE A 178 -7.62 -19.56 0.67
N ASP A 179 -8.29 -20.64 0.26
CA ASP A 179 -9.53 -21.07 0.89
C ASP A 179 -9.20 -21.77 2.23
N ARG A 180 -9.31 -21.02 3.32
CA ARG A 180 -8.97 -21.49 4.66
C ARG A 180 -9.95 -22.53 5.22
N PHE A 181 -11.08 -22.75 4.54
CA PHE A 181 -12.11 -23.72 4.94
C PHE A 181 -12.06 -25.02 4.13
N LYS A 182 -11.32 -25.03 3.03
CA LYS A 182 -11.03 -26.28 2.30
C LYS A 182 -9.77 -26.88 2.88
N SER A 183 -9.93 -28.03 3.56
CA SER A 183 -8.78 -28.88 3.92
C SER A 183 -8.01 -29.25 2.65
N MET A 184 -6.71 -29.05 2.67
CA MET A 184 -5.80 -29.62 1.67
C MET A 184 -5.83 -31.14 1.75
#